data_8a5785abe5fb7e2680b692dd9606e972
#
_entry.id   8a5785abe5fb7e2680b692dd9606e972
#
_cell.length_a   1.000
_cell.length_b   1.000
_cell.length_c   1.000
_cell.angle_alpha   90.00
_cell.angle_beta   90.00
_cell.angle_gamma   90.00
#
_symmetry.space_group_name_H-M   'P 1'
#
loop_
_entity.id
_entity.type
_entity.pdbx_description
1 polymer ?
#
loop_
_entity_poly.entity_id
_entity_poly.type
_entity_poly.pdbx_seq_one_letter_code
_entity_poly.pdbx_strand_id
1 'polypeptide(L)'
;MKYRINLLKIIFIALISIQANQIFCQKKVVKLGFIALTDCAPLVMAKELGLFTKYGIEIQLTKEASWAVIRDKILNGELDGAHCLYSMPFSVYTGVGGKAGSEMRIAMTLNNNGQAITLSKDFCGLVGFKELKKVAAAIKNVQSRKEVTFAMTFPGGTHDMWLRNWLAAAGVNSKSVGIITIPPPQMVANMKVDNMEGFSVGEPWNGVAAQQGIGYTHIASQDIWKNHPEKALVVNKAFADTRTEDLKNVMKAVLEACIWLDNMGNRNKAASILTKPNYVNAALPVIQARLMGSNDLGCDLGVQKYKDDFMLFHNKGTTNAPKVSYGIWFLTQYVRFGYIPALPANYKEIASKIVLDDLYAEVAKSMGIAVPTDDMKPFKTNLESILFDPNNPKTYLAGCTK
;
A
#
# COMPACT_ATOMS: atom_id res chain seq x y z
N MET A 1 21.84 -13.16 -70.60
CA MET A 1 20.63 -12.54 -69.96
C MET A 1 20.05 -13.33 -68.77
N LYS A 2 20.08 -14.65 -68.76
CA LYS A 2 19.56 -15.50 -67.67
C LYS A 2 20.30 -15.35 -66.31
N TYR A 3 21.60 -15.09 -66.30
CA TYR A 3 22.39 -14.93 -65.03
C TYR A 3 22.12 -13.61 -64.30
N ARG A 4 21.77 -12.52 -64.98
CA ARG A 4 21.46 -11.21 -64.36
C ARG A 4 20.09 -11.24 -63.66
N ILE A 5 19.14 -12.04 -64.11
CA ILE A 5 17.81 -12.16 -63.51
C ILE A 5 17.86 -12.96 -62.18
N ASN A 6 18.74 -13.96 -62.10
CA ASN A 6 18.89 -14.74 -60.86
C ASN A 6 19.61 -13.95 -59.77
N LEU A 7 20.59 -13.11 -60.09
CA LEU A 7 21.30 -12.28 -59.13
C LEU A 7 20.36 -11.23 -58.51
N LEU A 8 19.50 -10.58 -59.31
CA LEU A 8 18.50 -9.63 -58.86
C LEU A 8 17.45 -10.28 -57.93
N LYS A 9 17.01 -11.51 -58.22
CA LYS A 9 16.11 -12.24 -57.33
C LYS A 9 16.73 -12.63 -56.01
N ILE A 10 18.00 -13.01 -56.01
CA ILE A 10 18.76 -13.33 -54.76
C ILE A 10 18.95 -12.09 -53.91
N ILE A 11 19.28 -10.93 -54.52
CA ILE A 11 19.43 -9.65 -53.82
C ILE A 11 18.09 -9.17 -53.23
N PHE A 12 16.96 -9.37 -53.96
CA PHE A 12 15.65 -8.98 -53.50
C PHE A 12 15.16 -9.88 -52.35
N ILE A 13 15.46 -11.19 -52.39
CA ILE A 13 15.14 -12.14 -51.28
C ILE A 13 16.01 -11.83 -50.06
N ALA A 14 17.30 -11.48 -50.25
CA ALA A 14 18.19 -11.09 -49.15
C ALA A 14 17.73 -9.76 -48.49
N LEU A 15 17.27 -8.77 -49.24
CA LEU A 15 16.73 -7.51 -48.76
C LEU A 15 15.42 -7.71 -47.98
N ILE A 16 14.53 -8.61 -48.41
CA ILE A 16 13.31 -8.97 -47.72
C ILE A 16 13.63 -9.71 -46.38
N SER A 17 14.65 -10.58 -46.38
CA SER A 17 15.11 -11.27 -45.16
C SER A 17 15.74 -10.34 -44.15
N ILE A 18 16.40 -9.27 -44.59
CA ILE A 18 16.96 -8.25 -43.68
C ILE A 18 15.85 -7.37 -43.12
N GLN A 19 14.82 -7.03 -43.87
CA GLN A 19 13.66 -6.29 -43.35
C GLN A 19 12.77 -7.13 -42.42
N ALA A 20 12.67 -8.45 -42.63
CA ALA A 20 11.89 -9.34 -41.79
C ALA A 20 12.52 -9.53 -40.38
N ASN A 21 13.86 -9.30 -40.22
CA ASN A 21 14.54 -9.35 -38.91
C ASN A 21 14.49 -8.02 -38.14
N GLN A 22 13.92 -6.96 -38.70
CA GLN A 22 13.61 -5.71 -37.99
C GLN A 22 12.14 -5.63 -37.57
N ILE A 23 11.52 -6.74 -37.19
CA ILE A 23 10.43 -6.67 -36.27
C ILE A 23 11.10 -6.32 -34.93
N PHE A 24 11.41 -5.03 -34.75
CA PHE A 24 11.59 -4.43 -33.44
C PHE A 24 10.32 -4.84 -32.67
N CYS A 25 10.44 -5.84 -31.83
CA CYS A 25 9.44 -6.08 -30.78
C CYS A 25 9.40 -4.77 -29.99
N GLN A 26 8.50 -3.88 -30.41
CA GLN A 26 8.33 -2.58 -29.75
C GLN A 26 8.01 -2.92 -28.30
N LYS A 27 9.00 -2.73 -27.41
CA LYS A 27 8.86 -3.06 -25.99
C LYS A 27 7.60 -2.35 -25.51
N LYS A 28 6.59 -3.14 -25.17
CA LYS A 28 5.33 -2.58 -24.74
C LYS A 28 5.55 -1.88 -23.40
N VAL A 29 5.38 -0.55 -23.36
CA VAL A 29 5.54 0.27 -22.16
C VAL A 29 4.73 -0.34 -21.03
N VAL A 30 5.32 -0.45 -19.83
CA VAL A 30 4.61 -0.81 -18.62
C VAL A 30 4.07 0.44 -17.96
N LYS A 31 2.78 0.47 -17.67
CA LYS A 31 2.08 1.62 -17.08
C LYS A 31 1.78 1.34 -15.62
N LEU A 32 2.43 2.08 -14.73
CA LEU A 32 2.21 1.98 -13.28
C LEU A 32 1.64 3.27 -12.71
N GLY A 33 0.68 3.12 -11.78
CA GLY A 33 0.11 4.24 -11.02
C GLY A 33 0.65 4.33 -9.60
N PHE A 34 0.52 5.50 -8.97
CA PHE A 34 0.81 5.69 -7.54
C PHE A 34 -0.02 6.84 -6.95
N ILE A 35 -0.23 6.82 -5.64
CA ILE A 35 -0.80 7.93 -4.88
C ILE A 35 0.34 8.73 -4.21
N ALA A 36 0.14 10.03 -4.04
CA ALA A 36 1.09 10.94 -3.39
C ALA A 36 1.23 10.64 -1.89
N LEU A 37 2.02 9.64 -1.57
CA LEU A 37 2.35 9.15 -0.22
C LEU A 37 3.85 8.81 -0.18
N THR A 38 4.49 8.90 0.99
CA THR A 38 5.93 8.59 1.11
C THR A 38 6.26 7.14 0.76
N ASP A 39 5.30 6.24 0.92
CA ASP A 39 5.44 4.81 0.63
C ASP A 39 5.35 4.47 -0.88
N CYS A 40 5.13 5.46 -1.76
CA CYS A 40 5.36 5.29 -3.20
C CYS A 40 6.86 5.28 -3.57
N ALA A 41 7.74 5.55 -2.59
CA ALA A 41 9.18 5.65 -2.79
C ALA A 41 9.80 4.49 -3.59
N PRO A 42 9.44 3.21 -3.40
CA PRO A 42 10.01 2.11 -4.19
C PRO A 42 9.83 2.28 -5.70
N LEU A 43 8.63 2.63 -6.15
CA LEU A 43 8.35 2.86 -7.58
C LEU A 43 9.04 4.11 -8.11
N VAL A 44 8.99 5.19 -7.34
CA VAL A 44 9.64 6.46 -7.72
C VAL A 44 11.15 6.29 -7.80
N MET A 45 11.77 5.64 -6.79
CA MET A 45 13.23 5.42 -6.80
C MET A 45 13.64 4.45 -7.90
N ALA A 46 12.87 3.39 -8.16
CA ALA A 46 13.14 2.48 -9.29
C ALA A 46 13.21 3.26 -10.63
N LYS A 47 12.35 4.26 -10.81
CA LYS A 47 12.37 5.15 -11.99
C LYS A 47 13.55 6.12 -11.96
N GLU A 48 13.72 6.89 -10.89
CA GLU A 48 14.73 7.98 -10.80
C GLU A 48 16.17 7.44 -10.78
N LEU A 49 16.36 6.19 -10.34
CA LEU A 49 17.67 5.50 -10.37
C LEU A 49 17.90 4.71 -11.67
N GLY A 50 16.97 4.74 -12.62
CA GLY A 50 17.10 4.02 -13.90
C GLY A 50 17.00 2.50 -13.78
N LEU A 51 16.46 1.97 -12.66
CA LEU A 51 16.41 0.52 -12.42
C LEU A 51 15.46 -0.20 -13.38
N PHE A 52 14.34 0.41 -13.77
CA PHE A 52 13.48 -0.17 -14.80
C PHE A 52 14.24 -0.37 -16.12
N THR A 53 15.00 0.65 -16.55
CA THR A 53 15.84 0.55 -17.77
C THR A 53 16.92 -0.52 -17.61
N LYS A 54 17.55 -0.63 -16.44
CA LYS A 54 18.53 -1.68 -16.13
C LYS A 54 17.97 -3.09 -16.36
N TYR A 55 16.70 -3.31 -15.99
CA TYR A 55 16.01 -4.59 -16.21
C TYR A 55 15.25 -4.64 -17.55
N GLY A 56 15.51 -3.70 -18.45
CA GLY A 56 14.99 -3.70 -19.82
C GLY A 56 13.51 -3.32 -19.93
N ILE A 57 12.93 -2.63 -18.94
CA ILE A 57 11.56 -2.15 -18.93
C ILE A 57 11.52 -0.67 -19.29
N GLU A 58 10.66 -0.31 -20.23
CA GLU A 58 10.22 1.05 -20.45
C GLU A 58 8.99 1.31 -19.58
N ILE A 59 9.03 2.36 -18.74
CA ILE A 59 8.03 2.63 -17.72
C ILE A 59 7.33 3.98 -17.93
N GLN A 60 6.01 3.98 -17.87
CA GLN A 60 5.20 5.17 -17.63
C GLN A 60 4.69 5.12 -16.19
N LEU A 61 5.13 6.04 -15.34
CA LEU A 61 4.71 6.16 -13.95
C LEU A 61 3.85 7.41 -13.76
N THR A 62 2.58 7.25 -13.36
CA THR A 62 1.57 8.31 -13.25
C THR A 62 1.07 8.47 -11.81
N LYS A 63 0.94 9.75 -11.39
CA LYS A 63 0.31 10.09 -10.12
C LYS A 63 -1.20 10.09 -10.27
N GLU A 64 -1.89 9.32 -9.45
CA GLU A 64 -3.33 9.19 -9.47
C GLU A 64 -3.99 9.94 -8.32
N ALA A 65 -5.26 10.34 -8.51
CA ALA A 65 -5.97 11.21 -7.58
C ALA A 65 -6.52 10.47 -6.34
N SER A 66 -6.88 9.18 -6.49
CA SER A 66 -7.51 8.39 -5.42
C SER A 66 -7.33 6.89 -5.63
N TRP A 67 -7.57 6.11 -4.57
CA TRP A 67 -7.57 4.65 -4.65
C TRP A 67 -8.67 4.09 -5.56
N ALA A 68 -9.82 4.76 -5.65
CA ALA A 68 -10.89 4.37 -6.58
C ALA A 68 -10.42 4.49 -8.04
N VAL A 69 -9.70 5.57 -8.37
CA VAL A 69 -9.10 5.75 -9.71
C VAL A 69 -8.07 4.65 -10.00
N ILE A 70 -7.19 4.33 -9.04
CA ILE A 70 -6.23 3.22 -9.17
C ILE A 70 -6.94 1.89 -9.44
N ARG A 71 -7.96 1.56 -8.63
CA ARG A 71 -8.78 0.37 -8.81
C ARG A 71 -9.34 0.29 -10.24
N ASP A 72 -10.00 1.35 -10.68
CA ASP A 72 -10.69 1.35 -11.95
C ASP A 72 -9.71 1.23 -13.13
N LYS A 73 -8.59 1.94 -13.07
CA LYS A 73 -7.55 1.89 -14.10
C LYS A 73 -6.81 0.54 -14.15
N ILE A 74 -6.61 -0.14 -13.03
CA ILE A 74 -6.08 -1.51 -13.03
C ILE A 74 -7.10 -2.47 -13.62
N LEU A 75 -8.37 -2.38 -13.21
CA LEU A 75 -9.41 -3.31 -13.67
C LEU A 75 -9.74 -3.17 -15.15
N ASN A 76 -9.70 -1.96 -15.70
CA ASN A 76 -9.97 -1.70 -17.13
C ASN A 76 -8.72 -1.83 -18.03
N GLY A 77 -7.52 -2.04 -17.45
CA GLY A 77 -6.27 -2.20 -18.17
C GLY A 77 -5.60 -0.91 -18.65
N GLU A 78 -6.04 0.27 -18.18
CA GLU A 78 -5.33 1.52 -18.41
C GLU A 78 -3.98 1.53 -17.68
N LEU A 79 -3.90 0.87 -16.52
CA LEU A 79 -2.68 0.59 -15.79
C LEU A 79 -2.40 -0.92 -15.80
N ASP A 80 -1.15 -1.29 -16.05
CA ASP A 80 -0.67 -2.66 -15.85
C ASP A 80 -0.58 -3.00 -14.35
N GLY A 81 -0.34 -1.99 -13.49
CA GLY A 81 -0.31 -2.13 -12.05
C GLY A 81 -0.13 -0.79 -11.33
N ALA A 82 0.00 -0.84 -10.01
CA ALA A 82 0.20 0.34 -9.18
C ALA A 82 0.82 0.03 -7.81
N HIS A 83 1.42 1.05 -7.20
CA HIS A 83 1.51 1.18 -5.75
C HIS A 83 0.08 1.24 -5.20
N CYS A 84 -0.31 0.26 -4.39
CA CYS A 84 -1.69 0.07 -3.98
C CYS A 84 -1.79 -0.45 -2.55
N LEU A 85 -2.96 -0.28 -1.92
CA LEU A 85 -3.27 -0.86 -0.62
C LEU A 85 -3.20 -2.39 -0.70
N TYR A 86 -2.48 -3.04 0.22
CA TYR A 86 -2.37 -4.49 0.24
C TYR A 86 -3.74 -5.18 0.29
N SER A 87 -4.68 -4.63 1.03
CA SER A 87 -6.03 -5.19 1.20
C SER A 87 -6.97 -4.93 0.02
N MET A 88 -6.67 -3.97 -0.89
CA MET A 88 -7.61 -3.57 -1.95
C MET A 88 -8.04 -4.73 -2.87
N PRO A 89 -7.15 -5.63 -3.33
CA PRO A 89 -7.59 -6.77 -4.16
C PRO A 89 -8.63 -7.66 -3.47
N PHE A 90 -8.52 -7.86 -2.16
CA PHE A 90 -9.49 -8.63 -1.37
C PHE A 90 -10.80 -7.87 -1.19
N SER A 91 -10.73 -6.56 -0.92
CA SER A 91 -11.89 -5.68 -0.80
C SER A 91 -12.69 -5.65 -2.11
N VAL A 92 -12.00 -5.51 -3.24
CA VAL A 92 -12.63 -5.51 -4.57
C VAL A 92 -13.23 -6.88 -4.89
N TYR A 93 -12.48 -7.97 -4.68
CA TYR A 93 -12.94 -9.32 -4.98
C TYR A 93 -14.21 -9.70 -4.20
N THR A 94 -14.32 -9.26 -2.95
CA THR A 94 -15.50 -9.53 -2.09
C THR A 94 -16.67 -8.58 -2.33
N GLY A 95 -16.53 -7.58 -3.16
CA GLY A 95 -17.58 -6.59 -3.45
C GLY A 95 -17.65 -5.44 -2.45
N VAL A 96 -16.74 -5.35 -1.48
CA VAL A 96 -16.67 -4.25 -0.49
C VAL A 96 -16.24 -2.95 -1.15
N GLY A 97 -15.16 -2.97 -1.89
CA GLY A 97 -14.58 -1.78 -2.54
C GLY A 97 -14.77 -1.74 -4.06
N GLY A 98 -15.64 -2.56 -4.62
CA GLY A 98 -15.88 -2.63 -6.07
C GLY A 98 -16.88 -3.69 -6.47
N LYS A 99 -16.85 -4.11 -7.74
CA LYS A 99 -17.70 -5.20 -8.23
C LYS A 99 -17.15 -6.54 -7.75
N ALA A 100 -17.97 -7.34 -7.07
CA ALA A 100 -17.61 -8.68 -6.61
C ALA A 100 -17.09 -9.56 -7.75
N GLY A 101 -16.06 -10.36 -7.46
CA GLY A 101 -15.41 -11.24 -8.42
C GLY A 101 -14.41 -10.56 -9.35
N SER A 102 -14.24 -9.22 -9.27
CA SER A 102 -13.20 -8.52 -10.04
C SER A 102 -11.81 -8.86 -9.49
N GLU A 103 -10.87 -9.15 -10.38
CA GLU A 103 -9.58 -9.73 -10.04
C GLU A 103 -8.41 -8.75 -10.22
N MET A 104 -7.64 -8.59 -9.19
CA MET A 104 -6.33 -7.93 -9.14
C MET A 104 -5.34 -8.88 -8.49
N ARG A 105 -4.04 -8.73 -8.74
CA ARG A 105 -3.00 -9.61 -8.18
C ARG A 105 -2.00 -8.80 -7.37
N ILE A 106 -1.53 -9.36 -6.25
CA ILE A 106 -0.46 -8.82 -5.44
C ILE A 106 0.84 -9.50 -5.86
N ALA A 107 1.73 -8.76 -6.51
CA ALA A 107 3.01 -9.29 -6.96
C ALA A 107 4.07 -9.28 -5.85
N MET A 108 4.10 -8.25 -5.02
CA MET A 108 5.01 -8.12 -3.87
C MET A 108 4.51 -7.04 -2.90
N THR A 109 4.94 -7.09 -1.66
CA THR A 109 4.75 -6.00 -0.70
C THR A 109 5.80 -4.91 -0.94
N LEU A 110 5.42 -3.63 -0.91
CA LEU A 110 6.31 -2.49 -1.13
C LEU A 110 6.91 -1.96 0.16
N ASN A 111 6.13 -1.95 1.24
CA ASN A 111 6.58 -1.53 2.56
C ASN A 111 5.75 -2.13 3.69
N ASN A 112 6.36 -2.16 4.87
CA ASN A 112 5.67 -2.33 6.14
C ASN A 112 5.55 -0.98 6.86
N ASN A 113 4.50 -0.81 7.68
CA ASN A 113 4.27 0.39 8.50
C ASN A 113 4.08 1.68 7.66
N GLY A 114 4.19 2.85 8.28
CA GLY A 114 4.18 4.14 7.56
C GLY A 114 2.81 4.77 7.42
N GLN A 115 1.87 4.44 8.31
CA GLN A 115 0.59 5.10 8.48
C GLN A 115 0.40 5.58 9.90
N ALA A 116 -0.66 6.38 10.12
CA ALA A 116 -1.08 6.75 11.45
C ALA A 116 -2.57 7.10 11.49
N ILE A 117 -3.12 7.14 12.70
CA ILE A 117 -4.39 7.78 13.01
C ILE A 117 -4.07 9.15 13.60
N THR A 118 -4.55 10.18 12.92
CA THR A 118 -4.44 11.57 13.33
C THR A 118 -5.79 12.05 13.84
N LEU A 119 -5.79 12.71 14.99
CA LEU A 119 -6.97 13.38 15.56
C LEU A 119 -6.86 14.89 15.38
N SER A 120 -7.99 15.58 15.25
CA SER A 120 -8.04 17.03 15.16
C SER A 120 -7.63 17.71 16.49
N LYS A 121 -7.35 19.00 16.44
CA LYS A 121 -7.06 19.81 17.61
C LYS A 121 -8.13 19.75 18.72
N ASP A 122 -9.38 19.38 18.39
CA ASP A 122 -10.46 19.24 19.35
C ASP A 122 -10.22 18.15 20.39
N PHE A 123 -9.33 17.22 20.08
CA PHE A 123 -8.90 16.16 20.99
C PHE A 123 -7.64 16.50 21.79
N CYS A 124 -6.96 17.64 21.51
CA CYS A 124 -5.79 18.05 22.27
C CYS A 124 -6.14 18.26 23.76
N GLY A 125 -5.34 17.68 24.65
CA GLY A 125 -5.59 17.68 26.09
C GLY A 125 -6.65 16.68 26.57
N LEU A 126 -7.48 16.11 25.70
CA LEU A 126 -8.44 15.07 26.05
C LEU A 126 -7.82 13.66 25.97
N VAL A 127 -7.00 13.42 24.97
CA VAL A 127 -6.31 12.13 24.76
C VAL A 127 -4.95 12.37 24.12
N GLY A 128 -3.89 11.81 24.72
CA GLY A 128 -2.52 11.90 24.23
C GLY A 128 -2.11 10.75 23.32
N PHE A 129 -0.81 10.72 22.98
CA PHE A 129 -0.23 9.67 22.14
C PHE A 129 -0.38 8.28 22.80
N LYS A 130 -0.97 7.33 22.09
CA LYS A 130 -1.23 5.93 22.53
C LYS A 130 -2.15 5.77 23.75
N GLU A 131 -2.80 6.79 24.24
CA GLU A 131 -3.72 6.70 25.38
C GLU A 131 -5.05 6.05 25.00
N LEU A 132 -5.02 4.82 24.50
CA LEU A 132 -6.17 4.13 23.92
C LEU A 132 -7.39 4.08 24.86
N LYS A 133 -7.15 3.88 26.18
CA LYS A 133 -8.25 3.80 27.17
C LYS A 133 -9.02 5.12 27.35
N LYS A 134 -8.46 6.25 26.94
CA LYS A 134 -9.11 7.55 27.02
C LYS A 134 -9.92 7.90 25.77
N VAL A 135 -9.74 7.18 24.65
CA VAL A 135 -10.33 7.50 23.36
C VAL A 135 -11.87 7.55 23.41
N ALA A 136 -12.52 6.56 24.02
CA ALA A 136 -13.98 6.51 24.11
C ALA A 136 -14.54 7.73 24.88
N ALA A 137 -13.91 8.13 25.98
CA ALA A 137 -14.31 9.31 26.76
C ALA A 137 -14.05 10.61 25.97
N ALA A 138 -12.93 10.71 25.27
CA ALA A 138 -12.60 11.86 24.43
C ALA A 138 -13.61 12.02 23.26
N ILE A 139 -13.97 10.93 22.59
CA ILE A 139 -15.00 10.94 21.53
C ILE A 139 -16.34 11.44 22.09
N LYS A 140 -16.80 10.92 23.23
CA LYS A 140 -18.05 11.37 23.90
C LYS A 140 -17.99 12.86 24.25
N ASN A 141 -16.85 13.35 24.73
CA ASN A 141 -16.66 14.76 25.06
C ASN A 141 -16.84 15.64 23.80
N VAL A 142 -16.23 15.26 22.66
CA VAL A 142 -16.39 16.01 21.40
C VAL A 142 -17.81 15.87 20.87
N GLN A 143 -18.43 14.68 20.93
CA GLN A 143 -19.80 14.42 20.53
C GLN A 143 -20.85 15.25 21.30
N SER A 144 -20.53 15.72 22.51
CA SER A 144 -21.44 16.63 23.26
C SER A 144 -21.58 18.01 22.61
N ARG A 145 -20.72 18.36 21.66
CA ARG A 145 -20.65 19.67 21.01
C ARG A 145 -20.88 19.62 19.49
N LYS A 146 -20.52 18.51 18.85
CA LYS A 146 -20.67 18.32 17.40
C LYS A 146 -20.61 16.83 17.04
N GLU A 147 -21.07 16.48 15.86
CA GLU A 147 -20.90 15.13 15.31
C GLU A 147 -19.41 14.80 15.18
N VAL A 148 -19.05 13.54 15.47
CA VAL A 148 -17.67 13.05 15.30
C VAL A 148 -17.61 12.15 14.07
N THR A 149 -16.86 12.58 13.09
CA THR A 149 -16.62 11.87 11.83
C THR A 149 -15.14 11.59 11.67
N PHE A 150 -14.80 10.36 11.30
CA PHE A 150 -13.45 9.97 10.91
C PHE A 150 -13.37 9.71 9.41
N ALA A 151 -12.20 9.94 8.82
CA ALA A 151 -11.97 9.62 7.43
C ALA A 151 -11.00 8.45 7.25
N MET A 152 -11.30 7.63 6.28
CA MET A 152 -10.40 6.60 5.72
C MET A 152 -10.29 6.80 4.21
N THR A 153 -9.47 6.01 3.52
CA THR A 153 -9.13 6.31 2.13
C THR A 153 -9.81 5.41 1.10
N PHE A 154 -10.28 4.24 1.53
CA PHE A 154 -10.92 3.26 0.66
C PHE A 154 -11.65 2.19 1.48
N PRO A 155 -12.91 1.82 1.17
CA PRO A 155 -13.66 0.80 1.91
C PRO A 155 -12.96 -0.56 1.89
N GLY A 156 -12.75 -1.15 3.07
CA GLY A 156 -11.99 -2.40 3.22
C GLY A 156 -10.50 -2.26 2.95
N GLY A 157 -10.00 -1.03 2.73
CA GLY A 157 -8.57 -0.75 2.61
C GLY A 157 -7.81 -0.87 3.93
N THR A 158 -6.47 -0.90 3.89
CA THR A 158 -5.64 -0.97 5.10
C THR A 158 -5.98 0.15 6.08
N HIS A 159 -6.12 1.39 5.62
CA HIS A 159 -6.48 2.55 6.45
C HIS A 159 -7.84 2.41 7.16
N ASP A 160 -8.84 1.83 6.47
CA ASP A 160 -10.15 1.55 7.05
C ASP A 160 -10.06 0.46 8.12
N MET A 161 -9.28 -0.59 7.86
CA MET A 161 -9.10 -1.66 8.84
C MET A 161 -8.35 -1.18 10.07
N TRP A 162 -7.34 -0.32 9.93
CA TRP A 162 -6.64 0.26 11.09
C TRP A 162 -7.56 1.15 11.91
N LEU A 163 -8.36 2.00 11.27
CA LEU A 163 -9.33 2.86 11.93
C LEU A 163 -10.34 2.04 12.75
N ARG A 164 -10.93 0.99 12.14
CA ARG A 164 -11.92 0.15 12.83
C ARG A 164 -11.31 -0.70 13.95
N ASN A 165 -10.11 -1.24 13.75
CA ASN A 165 -9.39 -1.97 14.80
C ASN A 165 -9.04 -1.05 15.98
N TRP A 166 -8.61 0.18 15.73
CA TRP A 166 -8.35 1.18 16.75
C TRP A 166 -9.62 1.55 17.53
N LEU A 167 -10.74 1.82 16.85
CA LEU A 167 -12.01 2.10 17.50
C LEU A 167 -12.47 0.92 18.39
N ALA A 168 -12.44 -0.30 17.84
CA ALA A 168 -12.82 -1.51 18.58
C ALA A 168 -11.93 -1.74 19.81
N ALA A 169 -10.61 -1.56 19.69
CA ALA A 169 -9.67 -1.68 20.80
C ALA A 169 -9.85 -0.58 21.87
N ALA A 170 -10.37 0.59 21.46
CA ALA A 170 -10.76 1.67 22.37
C ALA A 170 -12.15 1.46 23.00
N GLY A 171 -12.85 0.37 22.68
CA GLY A 171 -14.22 0.10 23.14
C GLY A 171 -15.30 0.96 22.47
N VAL A 172 -15.01 1.49 21.27
CA VAL A 172 -15.92 2.30 20.48
C VAL A 172 -16.49 1.49 19.33
N ASN A 173 -17.81 1.38 19.26
CA ASN A 173 -18.45 0.78 18.09
C ASN A 173 -18.31 1.72 16.90
N SER A 174 -17.71 1.24 15.80
CA SER A 174 -17.51 2.04 14.60
C SER A 174 -18.80 2.57 13.95
N LYS A 175 -19.96 2.02 14.32
CA LYS A 175 -21.29 2.52 13.90
C LYS A 175 -21.78 3.74 14.70
N SER A 176 -21.13 4.06 15.84
CA SER A 176 -21.48 5.21 16.69
C SER A 176 -20.78 6.52 16.28
N VAL A 177 -19.99 6.48 15.23
CA VAL A 177 -19.28 7.64 14.64
C VAL A 177 -19.48 7.66 13.13
N GLY A 178 -19.35 8.83 12.52
CA GLY A 178 -19.30 8.96 11.06
C GLY A 178 -18.00 8.36 10.54
N ILE A 179 -18.04 7.63 9.41
CA ILE A 179 -16.85 7.21 8.68
C ILE A 179 -17.03 7.54 7.20
N ILE A 180 -16.16 8.40 6.68
CA ILE A 180 -16.20 8.88 5.30
C ILE A 180 -14.93 8.49 4.53
N THR A 181 -15.03 8.52 3.20
CA THR A 181 -13.90 8.22 2.32
C THR A 181 -13.35 9.51 1.73
N ILE A 182 -12.07 9.80 2.03
CA ILE A 182 -11.36 10.98 1.51
C ILE A 182 -10.04 10.53 0.86
N PRO A 183 -9.70 11.01 -0.35
CA PRO A 183 -8.39 10.76 -0.95
C PRO A 183 -7.23 11.27 -0.09
N PRO A 184 -6.09 10.55 0.01
CA PRO A 184 -4.98 10.92 0.88
C PRO A 184 -4.52 12.38 0.77
N PRO A 185 -4.33 12.98 -0.43
CA PRO A 185 -3.88 14.37 -0.53
C PRO A 185 -4.90 15.41 -0.04
N GLN A 186 -6.15 15.01 0.17
CA GLN A 186 -7.23 15.89 0.60
C GLN A 186 -7.51 15.84 2.11
N MET A 187 -6.90 14.90 2.84
CA MET A 187 -7.16 14.68 4.27
C MET A 187 -6.96 15.95 5.10
N VAL A 188 -5.79 16.58 4.96
CA VAL A 188 -5.42 17.76 5.74
C VAL A 188 -6.34 18.95 5.45
N ALA A 189 -6.69 19.18 4.18
CA ALA A 189 -7.59 20.27 3.79
C ALA A 189 -9.01 20.06 4.36
N ASN A 190 -9.52 18.84 4.34
CA ASN A 190 -10.84 18.52 4.90
C ASN A 190 -10.86 18.68 6.43
N MET A 191 -9.83 18.23 7.15
CA MET A 191 -9.74 18.45 8.59
C MET A 191 -9.65 19.95 8.94
N LYS A 192 -8.94 20.73 8.14
CA LYS A 192 -8.78 22.18 8.36
C LYS A 192 -10.11 22.95 8.29
N VAL A 193 -11.08 22.45 7.54
CA VAL A 193 -12.42 23.06 7.39
C VAL A 193 -13.49 22.31 8.20
N ASP A 194 -13.08 21.55 9.22
CA ASP A 194 -13.93 20.82 10.16
C ASP A 194 -14.89 19.80 9.51
N ASN A 195 -14.53 19.22 8.37
CA ASN A 195 -15.31 18.15 7.74
C ASN A 195 -15.13 16.79 8.43
N MET A 196 -14.17 16.68 9.35
CA MET A 196 -13.88 15.47 10.11
C MET A 196 -12.98 15.76 11.32
N GLU A 197 -13.09 14.92 12.36
CA GLU A 197 -12.37 15.04 13.62
C GLU A 197 -11.14 14.13 13.69
N GLY A 198 -10.91 13.29 12.69
CA GLY A 198 -9.73 12.45 12.61
C GLY A 198 -9.69 11.67 11.30
N PHE A 199 -8.53 11.09 11.02
CA PHE A 199 -8.34 10.27 9.83
C PHE A 199 -7.28 9.18 10.03
N SER A 200 -7.40 8.12 9.23
CA SER A 200 -6.38 7.10 9.05
C SER A 200 -5.82 7.18 7.64
N VAL A 201 -4.53 7.48 7.50
CA VAL A 201 -3.88 7.70 6.20
C VAL A 201 -2.38 7.39 6.26
N GLY A 202 -1.77 7.09 5.10
CA GLY A 202 -0.32 6.98 4.95
C GLY A 202 0.41 8.33 5.09
N GLU A 203 1.70 8.26 5.42
CA GLU A 203 2.55 9.44 5.49
C GLU A 203 2.77 10.06 4.08
N PRO A 204 2.95 11.39 3.99
CA PRO A 204 3.31 12.34 5.04
C PRO A 204 2.12 13.10 5.64
N TRP A 205 0.87 12.77 5.33
CA TRP A 205 -0.28 13.62 5.63
C TRP A 205 -0.54 13.78 7.13
N ASN A 206 -0.19 12.76 7.93
CA ASN A 206 -0.21 12.88 9.40
C ASN A 206 0.79 13.94 9.88
N GLY A 207 2.01 13.92 9.33
CA GLY A 207 3.03 14.91 9.61
C GLY A 207 2.66 16.32 9.14
N VAL A 208 1.98 16.44 8.00
CA VAL A 208 1.49 17.73 7.51
C VAL A 208 0.42 18.32 8.44
N ALA A 209 -0.50 17.48 8.95
CA ALA A 209 -1.51 17.92 9.91
C ALA A 209 -0.88 18.44 11.23
N ALA A 210 0.09 17.71 11.74
CA ALA A 210 0.86 18.12 12.93
C ALA A 210 1.63 19.43 12.70
N GLN A 211 2.37 19.54 11.58
CA GLN A 211 3.12 20.74 11.22
C GLN A 211 2.23 21.99 11.07
N GLN A 212 1.01 21.81 10.57
CA GLN A 212 0.04 22.92 10.40
C GLN A 212 -0.75 23.23 11.68
N GLY A 213 -0.56 22.50 12.76
CA GLY A 213 -1.26 22.70 14.04
C GLY A 213 -2.76 22.44 13.97
N ILE A 214 -3.24 21.64 12.99
CA ILE A 214 -4.67 21.31 12.84
C ILE A 214 -5.06 19.95 13.41
N GLY A 215 -4.07 19.12 13.71
CA GLY A 215 -4.25 17.81 14.30
C GLY A 215 -2.93 17.25 14.80
N TYR A 216 -2.98 16.08 15.42
CA TYR A 216 -1.83 15.40 15.98
C TYR A 216 -1.90 13.89 15.74
N THR A 217 -0.75 13.25 15.66
CA THR A 217 -0.67 11.78 15.54
C THR A 217 -1.01 11.16 16.89
N HIS A 218 -2.15 10.49 16.98
CA HIS A 218 -2.57 9.77 18.19
C HIS A 218 -1.91 8.39 18.31
N ILE A 219 -1.81 7.65 17.19
CA ILE A 219 -1.19 6.32 17.16
C ILE A 219 -0.64 6.04 15.76
N ALA A 220 0.57 5.50 15.68
CA ALA A 220 1.11 5.04 14.41
C ALA A 220 0.69 3.58 14.14
N SER A 221 0.64 3.20 12.88
CA SER A 221 0.13 1.88 12.48
C SER A 221 0.98 0.71 12.98
N GLN A 222 2.30 0.89 13.15
CA GLN A 222 3.17 -0.10 13.79
C GLN A 222 2.85 -0.35 15.26
N ASP A 223 2.17 0.61 15.93
CA ASP A 223 1.67 0.44 17.28
C ASP A 223 0.34 -0.34 17.30
N ILE A 224 -0.37 -0.39 16.16
CA ILE A 224 -1.58 -1.21 15.94
C ILE A 224 -1.17 -2.64 15.60
N TRP A 225 -0.25 -2.79 14.65
CA TRP A 225 0.31 -4.09 14.24
C TRP A 225 1.73 -3.87 13.70
N LYS A 226 2.72 -4.30 14.47
CA LYS A 226 4.13 -4.16 14.08
C LYS A 226 4.45 -4.93 12.81
N ASN A 227 5.11 -4.25 11.86
CA ASN A 227 5.49 -4.80 10.56
C ASN A 227 4.30 -5.31 9.72
N HIS A 228 3.13 -4.70 9.87
CA HIS A 228 1.98 -5.02 9.03
C HIS A 228 2.27 -4.76 7.54
N PRO A 229 1.63 -5.51 6.63
CA PRO A 229 1.69 -5.18 5.21
C PRO A 229 0.93 -3.87 4.96
N GLU A 230 1.55 -2.96 4.22
CA GLU A 230 0.91 -1.67 3.97
C GLU A 230 0.59 -1.47 2.50
N LYS A 231 1.60 -1.26 1.67
CA LYS A 231 1.42 -1.15 0.23
C LYS A 231 2.00 -2.37 -0.49
N ALA A 232 1.40 -2.65 -1.62
CA ALA A 232 1.81 -3.71 -2.52
C ALA A 232 1.95 -3.18 -3.95
N LEU A 233 2.79 -3.83 -4.73
CA LEU A 233 2.70 -3.79 -6.18
C LEU A 233 1.51 -4.66 -6.57
N VAL A 234 0.39 -4.01 -6.84
CA VAL A 234 -0.83 -4.67 -7.32
C VAL A 234 -0.89 -4.51 -8.83
N VAL A 235 -1.20 -5.60 -9.51
CA VAL A 235 -1.19 -5.63 -10.98
C VAL A 235 -2.52 -6.12 -11.54
N ASN A 236 -2.79 -5.73 -12.79
CA ASN A 236 -3.87 -6.26 -13.59
C ASN A 236 -3.67 -7.75 -13.83
N LYS A 237 -4.75 -8.53 -13.77
CA LYS A 237 -4.71 -9.98 -14.01
C LYS A 237 -4.11 -10.32 -15.39
N ALA A 238 -4.55 -9.63 -16.44
CA ALA A 238 -4.07 -9.90 -17.79
C ALA A 238 -2.58 -9.61 -17.94
N PHE A 239 -2.06 -8.55 -17.29
CA PHE A 239 -0.63 -8.25 -17.26
C PHE A 239 0.16 -9.38 -16.58
N ALA A 240 -0.30 -9.85 -15.43
CA ALA A 240 0.34 -10.96 -14.73
C ALA A 240 0.36 -12.26 -15.57
N ASP A 241 -0.73 -12.57 -16.24
CA ASP A 241 -0.90 -13.84 -16.98
C ASP A 241 -0.20 -13.82 -18.35
N THR A 242 -0.14 -12.67 -19.05
CA THR A 242 0.33 -12.60 -20.44
C THR A 242 1.67 -11.90 -20.64
N ARG A 243 2.16 -11.16 -19.62
CA ARG A 243 3.42 -10.42 -19.64
C ARG A 243 4.26 -10.73 -18.39
N THR A 244 4.30 -12.00 -18.01
CA THR A 244 4.92 -12.46 -16.76
C THR A 244 6.41 -12.08 -16.68
N GLU A 245 7.17 -12.15 -17.77
CA GLU A 245 8.58 -11.75 -17.78
C GLU A 245 8.77 -10.24 -17.58
N ASP A 246 7.90 -9.41 -18.16
CA ASP A 246 7.91 -7.98 -17.91
C ASP A 246 7.61 -7.72 -16.41
N LEU A 247 6.62 -8.43 -15.83
CA LEU A 247 6.30 -8.33 -14.41
C LEU A 247 7.47 -8.73 -13.52
N LYS A 248 8.15 -9.84 -13.81
CA LYS A 248 9.36 -10.26 -13.09
C LYS A 248 10.46 -9.18 -13.13
N ASN A 249 10.66 -8.55 -14.29
CA ASN A 249 11.65 -7.49 -14.45
C ASN A 249 11.25 -6.21 -13.71
N VAL A 250 9.95 -5.85 -13.69
CA VAL A 250 9.42 -4.78 -12.85
C VAL A 250 9.67 -5.08 -11.37
N MET A 251 9.37 -6.30 -10.91
CA MET A 251 9.60 -6.71 -9.52
C MET A 251 11.08 -6.62 -9.14
N LYS A 252 12.01 -7.04 -10.01
CA LYS A 252 13.47 -6.91 -9.77
C LYS A 252 13.88 -5.45 -9.59
N ALA A 253 13.40 -4.56 -10.46
CA ALA A 253 13.69 -3.13 -10.37
C ALA A 253 13.17 -2.52 -9.06
N VAL A 254 11.95 -2.88 -8.65
CA VAL A 254 11.35 -2.39 -7.43
C VAL A 254 12.02 -2.98 -6.18
N LEU A 255 12.39 -4.27 -6.18
CA LEU A 255 13.15 -4.91 -5.09
C LEU A 255 14.51 -4.23 -4.89
N GLU A 256 15.23 -3.92 -5.96
CA GLU A 256 16.51 -3.21 -5.86
C GLU A 256 16.31 -1.79 -5.29
N ALA A 257 15.22 -1.10 -5.65
CA ALA A 257 14.88 0.18 -5.06
C ALA A 257 14.52 0.06 -3.57
N CYS A 258 13.82 -1.00 -3.15
CA CYS A 258 13.53 -1.28 -1.75
C CYS A 258 14.81 -1.51 -0.93
N ILE A 259 15.77 -2.29 -1.46
CA ILE A 259 17.09 -2.49 -0.85
C ILE A 259 17.84 -1.17 -0.72
N TRP A 260 17.84 -0.35 -1.78
CA TRP A 260 18.48 0.96 -1.77
C TRP A 260 17.87 1.89 -0.72
N LEU A 261 16.53 1.88 -0.55
CA LEU A 261 15.81 2.68 0.44
C LEU A 261 16.07 2.26 1.89
N ASP A 262 16.41 1.00 2.15
CA ASP A 262 16.73 0.53 3.51
C ASP A 262 18.13 0.96 3.97
N ASN A 263 18.99 1.43 3.06
CA ASN A 263 20.16 2.19 3.47
C ASN A 263 19.72 3.59 3.91
N MET A 264 19.79 3.87 5.21
CA MET A 264 19.34 5.12 5.81
C MET A 264 20.02 6.37 5.20
N GLY A 265 21.27 6.26 4.73
CA GLY A 265 21.99 7.33 4.03
C GLY A 265 21.29 7.77 2.73
N ASN A 266 20.53 6.89 2.11
CA ASN A 266 19.82 7.17 0.86
C ASN A 266 18.46 7.86 1.09
N ARG A 267 17.87 7.75 2.28
CA ARG A 267 16.52 8.27 2.56
C ARG A 267 16.43 9.79 2.44
N ASN A 268 17.49 10.51 2.73
CA ASN A 268 17.56 11.96 2.52
C ASN A 268 17.44 12.32 1.04
N LYS A 269 18.12 11.57 0.15
CA LYS A 269 18.00 11.74 -1.30
C LYS A 269 16.58 11.36 -1.77
N ALA A 270 16.03 10.27 -1.27
CA ALA A 270 14.65 9.87 -1.57
C ALA A 270 13.65 10.95 -1.14
N ALA A 271 13.78 11.50 0.08
CA ALA A 271 12.94 12.59 0.57
C ALA A 271 12.98 13.80 -0.37
N SER A 272 14.16 14.24 -0.79
CA SER A 272 14.33 15.37 -1.72
C SER A 272 13.67 15.10 -3.08
N ILE A 273 13.73 13.88 -3.59
CA ILE A 273 13.07 13.50 -4.85
C ILE A 273 11.56 13.54 -4.69
N LEU A 274 11.04 12.99 -3.58
CA LEU A 274 9.61 12.93 -3.32
C LEU A 274 8.94 14.30 -3.13
N THR A 275 9.69 15.36 -2.79
CA THR A 275 9.12 16.72 -2.72
C THR A 275 8.69 17.28 -4.07
N LYS A 276 9.19 16.74 -5.18
CA LYS A 276 8.87 17.25 -6.52
C LYS A 276 7.34 17.24 -6.76
N PRO A 277 6.79 18.25 -7.48
CA PRO A 277 5.35 18.38 -7.74
C PRO A 277 4.71 17.17 -8.42
N ASN A 278 5.47 16.47 -9.24
CA ASN A 278 5.02 15.26 -9.94
C ASN A 278 5.00 13.99 -9.04
N TYR A 279 5.49 14.07 -7.79
CA TYR A 279 5.48 12.99 -6.81
C TYR A 279 4.59 13.33 -5.61
N VAL A 280 5.14 13.37 -4.39
CA VAL A 280 4.34 13.59 -3.17
C VAL A 280 3.93 15.06 -3.01
N ASN A 281 4.84 15.98 -3.34
CA ASN A 281 4.61 17.42 -3.25
C ASN A 281 4.25 17.90 -1.82
N ALA A 282 4.98 17.42 -0.82
CA ALA A 282 4.89 17.91 0.55
C ALA A 282 6.26 18.46 0.99
N ALA A 283 6.28 19.18 2.11
CA ALA A 283 7.48 19.84 2.61
C ALA A 283 8.60 18.83 2.94
N LEU A 284 9.83 19.13 2.51
CA LEU A 284 11.00 18.26 2.72
C LEU A 284 11.18 17.82 4.18
N PRO A 285 11.12 18.71 5.19
CA PRO A 285 11.31 18.30 6.59
C PRO A 285 10.30 17.25 7.04
N VAL A 286 9.04 17.34 6.57
CA VAL A 286 7.99 16.37 6.92
C VAL A 286 8.26 15.01 6.28
N ILE A 287 8.51 14.99 4.96
CA ILE A 287 8.81 13.74 4.24
C ILE A 287 10.04 13.06 4.85
N GLN A 288 11.10 13.84 5.08
CA GLN A 288 12.36 13.35 5.65
C GLN A 288 12.15 12.76 7.04
N ALA A 289 11.48 13.49 7.94
CA ALA A 289 11.21 13.02 9.30
C ALA A 289 10.46 11.69 9.30
N ARG A 290 9.41 11.56 8.49
CA ARG A 290 8.60 10.33 8.40
C ARG A 290 9.38 9.15 7.79
N LEU A 291 10.22 9.39 6.79
CA LEU A 291 11.12 8.36 6.24
C LEU A 291 12.21 7.94 7.23
N MET A 292 12.64 8.83 8.11
CA MET A 292 13.69 8.57 9.12
C MET A 292 13.14 8.06 10.45
N GLY A 293 11.83 7.85 10.56
CA GLY A 293 11.20 7.37 11.80
C GLY A 293 11.17 8.39 12.92
N SER A 294 11.24 9.69 12.63
CA SER A 294 11.19 10.79 13.59
C SER A 294 9.90 11.58 13.43
N ASN A 295 8.89 11.27 14.22
CA ASN A 295 7.54 11.78 14.05
C ASN A 295 7.26 12.89 15.07
N ASP A 296 7.23 14.15 14.63
CA ASP A 296 6.57 15.21 15.39
C ASP A 296 5.09 14.85 15.51
N LEU A 297 4.61 14.71 16.73
CA LEU A 297 3.25 14.27 17.02
C LEU A 297 2.24 15.41 16.89
N GLY A 298 2.62 16.65 17.13
CA GLY A 298 1.72 17.81 17.25
C GLY A 298 1.12 17.96 18.66
N CYS A 299 0.31 19.02 18.89
CA CYS A 299 -0.35 19.31 20.18
C CYS A 299 0.59 19.25 21.42
N ASP A 300 1.82 19.73 21.26
CA ASP A 300 2.86 19.74 22.32
C ASP A 300 3.23 18.35 22.88
N LEU A 301 2.87 17.28 22.15
CA LEU A 301 3.20 15.89 22.54
C LEU A 301 4.67 15.51 22.23
N GLY A 302 5.42 16.41 21.59
CA GLY A 302 6.82 16.21 21.27
C GLY A 302 7.07 15.28 20.07
N VAL A 303 8.29 14.73 20.02
CA VAL A 303 8.75 13.89 18.89
C VAL A 303 8.87 12.44 19.31
N GLN A 304 8.15 11.55 18.64
CA GLN A 304 8.32 10.10 18.77
C GLN A 304 9.39 9.63 17.79
N LYS A 305 10.40 8.92 18.29
CA LYS A 305 11.43 8.28 17.48
C LYS A 305 11.25 6.76 17.46
N TYR A 306 11.17 6.22 16.27
CA TYR A 306 11.15 4.77 16.01
C TYR A 306 12.53 4.31 15.57
N LYS A 307 13.05 3.21 16.13
CA LYS A 307 14.40 2.69 15.82
C LYS A 307 14.35 1.60 14.76
N ASP A 308 13.45 0.62 14.92
CA ASP A 308 13.42 -0.60 14.12
C ASP A 308 12.05 -0.87 13.46
N ASP A 309 11.05 -0.05 13.76
CA ASP A 309 9.65 -0.26 13.39
C ASP A 309 9.01 0.99 12.73
N PHE A 310 9.82 1.78 12.08
CA PHE A 310 9.35 2.85 11.18
C PHE A 310 8.97 2.27 9.80
N MET A 311 8.84 3.08 8.76
CA MET A 311 8.56 2.61 7.41
C MET A 311 9.74 1.77 6.88
N LEU A 312 9.50 0.48 6.68
CA LEU A 312 10.49 -0.50 6.19
C LEU A 312 10.18 -0.86 4.73
N PHE A 313 11.19 -0.88 3.87
CA PHE A 313 11.01 -1.17 2.45
C PHE A 313 11.52 -2.54 2.03
N HIS A 314 12.53 -3.08 2.72
CA HIS A 314 13.10 -4.39 2.41
C HIS A 314 13.29 -5.25 3.66
N ASN A 315 13.86 -4.68 4.72
CA ASN A 315 14.11 -5.34 6.01
C ASN A 315 14.72 -6.75 5.83
N LYS A 316 15.84 -6.81 5.12
CA LYS A 316 16.56 -8.07 4.81
C LYS A 316 15.68 -9.12 4.10
N GLY A 317 14.75 -8.69 3.27
CA GLY A 317 13.85 -9.55 2.49
C GLY A 317 12.51 -9.87 3.17
N THR A 318 12.34 -9.56 4.46
CA THR A 318 11.11 -9.93 5.19
C THR A 318 9.91 -9.06 4.84
N THR A 319 10.11 -7.82 4.35
CA THR A 319 9.03 -6.89 3.97
C THR A 319 8.36 -7.29 2.66
N ASN A 320 9.15 -7.70 1.66
CA ASN A 320 8.67 -7.74 0.28
C ASN A 320 7.90 -9.01 -0.09
N ALA A 321 8.07 -10.09 0.67
CA ALA A 321 7.33 -11.33 0.46
C ALA A 321 5.83 -11.10 0.72
N PRO A 322 4.95 -11.21 -0.29
CA PRO A 322 3.53 -11.12 -0.07
C PRO A 322 3.05 -12.40 0.62
N LYS A 323 2.12 -12.29 1.58
CA LYS A 323 1.67 -13.42 2.38
C LYS A 323 0.18 -13.70 2.17
N VAL A 324 -0.16 -14.95 1.90
CA VAL A 324 -1.54 -15.44 1.80
C VAL A 324 -2.27 -15.24 3.14
N SER A 325 -1.58 -15.46 4.27
CA SER A 325 -2.13 -15.28 5.62
C SER A 325 -2.63 -13.85 5.88
N TYR A 326 -1.98 -12.84 5.33
CA TYR A 326 -2.43 -11.45 5.43
C TYR A 326 -3.75 -11.24 4.68
N GLY A 327 -3.89 -11.85 3.50
CA GLY A 327 -5.16 -11.83 2.76
C GLY A 327 -6.30 -12.47 3.55
N ILE A 328 -6.05 -13.61 4.19
CA ILE A 328 -7.01 -14.30 5.05
C ILE A 328 -7.39 -13.41 6.24
N TRP A 329 -6.43 -12.70 6.83
CA TRP A 329 -6.71 -11.76 7.92
C TRP A 329 -7.65 -10.63 7.45
N PHE A 330 -7.41 -10.00 6.29
CA PHE A 330 -8.29 -8.95 5.76
C PHE A 330 -9.70 -9.48 5.47
N LEU A 331 -9.84 -10.64 4.84
CA LEU A 331 -11.14 -11.28 4.61
C LEU A 331 -11.88 -11.52 5.94
N THR A 332 -11.15 -11.89 6.99
CA THR A 332 -11.70 -12.10 8.33
C THR A 332 -12.16 -10.79 8.97
N GLN A 333 -11.41 -9.68 8.79
CA GLN A 333 -11.81 -8.36 9.26
C GLN A 333 -13.08 -7.86 8.55
N TYR A 334 -13.27 -8.17 7.27
CA TYR A 334 -14.50 -7.79 6.56
C TYR A 334 -15.75 -8.44 7.18
N VAL A 335 -15.64 -9.67 7.65
CA VAL A 335 -16.72 -10.32 8.43
C VAL A 335 -16.89 -9.64 9.79
N ARG A 336 -15.79 -9.45 10.53
CA ARG A 336 -15.80 -8.82 11.85
C ARG A 336 -16.51 -7.48 11.88
N PHE A 337 -16.22 -6.63 10.89
CA PHE A 337 -16.78 -5.28 10.79
C PHE A 337 -18.07 -5.21 9.96
N GLY A 338 -18.62 -6.36 9.55
CA GLY A 338 -19.94 -6.44 8.91
C GLY A 338 -19.96 -5.98 7.45
N TYR A 339 -18.83 -5.97 6.76
CA TYR A 339 -18.76 -5.71 5.32
C TYR A 339 -19.29 -6.88 4.49
N ILE A 340 -19.02 -8.09 4.93
CA ILE A 340 -19.56 -9.33 4.35
C ILE A 340 -20.20 -10.17 5.45
N PRO A 341 -21.27 -10.93 5.15
CA PRO A 341 -22.04 -11.66 6.17
C PRO A 341 -21.28 -12.84 6.79
N ALA A 342 -20.41 -13.47 6.03
CA ALA A 342 -19.63 -14.64 6.43
C ALA A 342 -18.32 -14.75 5.67
N LEU A 343 -17.34 -15.45 6.25
CA LEU A 343 -16.11 -15.79 5.57
C LEU A 343 -16.41 -16.79 4.44
N PRO A 344 -16.01 -16.53 3.20
CA PRO A 344 -16.18 -17.47 2.09
C PRO A 344 -15.63 -18.86 2.43
N ALA A 345 -16.31 -19.92 2.07
CA ALA A 345 -15.86 -21.28 2.35
C ALA A 345 -14.47 -21.57 1.75
N ASN A 346 -14.20 -20.99 0.59
CA ASN A 346 -12.93 -21.08 -0.15
C ASN A 346 -11.98 -19.91 0.11
N TYR A 347 -12.00 -19.31 1.30
CA TYR A 347 -11.19 -18.13 1.64
C TYR A 347 -9.68 -18.30 1.37
N LYS A 348 -9.14 -19.52 1.58
CA LYS A 348 -7.73 -19.83 1.30
C LYS A 348 -7.45 -19.77 -0.21
N GLU A 349 -8.31 -20.35 -1.03
CA GLU A 349 -8.19 -20.31 -2.49
C GLU A 349 -8.27 -18.88 -3.02
N ILE A 350 -9.19 -18.06 -2.46
CA ILE A 350 -9.29 -16.64 -2.81
C ILE A 350 -7.98 -15.92 -2.49
N ALA A 351 -7.43 -16.16 -1.30
CA ALA A 351 -6.19 -15.50 -0.89
C ALA A 351 -5.00 -15.95 -1.76
N SER A 352 -4.82 -17.26 -1.99
CA SER A 352 -3.75 -17.79 -2.85
C SER A 352 -3.90 -17.37 -4.32
N LYS A 353 -5.13 -17.19 -4.80
CA LYS A 353 -5.37 -16.68 -6.16
C LYS A 353 -4.94 -15.23 -6.33
N ILE A 354 -5.11 -14.41 -5.29
CA ILE A 354 -4.79 -12.96 -5.33
C ILE A 354 -3.29 -12.73 -5.10
N VAL A 355 -2.65 -13.50 -4.23
CA VAL A 355 -1.24 -13.34 -3.87
C VAL A 355 -0.37 -14.19 -4.78
N LEU A 356 0.61 -13.58 -5.45
CA LEU A 356 1.55 -14.24 -6.36
C LEU A 356 2.84 -14.61 -5.60
N ASP A 357 2.73 -15.35 -4.51
CA ASP A 357 3.84 -15.73 -3.63
C ASP A 357 4.87 -16.62 -4.32
N ASP A 358 4.45 -17.56 -5.16
CA ASP A 358 5.36 -18.39 -5.98
C ASP A 358 6.16 -17.55 -6.97
N LEU A 359 5.53 -16.60 -7.66
CA LEU A 359 6.20 -15.68 -8.59
C LEU A 359 7.20 -14.80 -7.85
N TYR A 360 6.82 -14.29 -6.67
CA TYR A 360 7.73 -13.53 -5.82
C TYR A 360 8.93 -14.38 -5.41
N ALA A 361 8.72 -15.63 -4.98
CA ALA A 361 9.77 -16.53 -4.57
C ALA A 361 10.77 -16.81 -5.70
N GLU A 362 10.30 -17.00 -6.93
CA GLU A 362 11.14 -17.15 -8.12
C GLU A 362 12.03 -15.91 -8.34
N VAL A 363 11.41 -14.71 -8.32
CA VAL A 363 12.13 -13.45 -8.51
C VAL A 363 13.16 -13.22 -7.39
N ALA A 364 12.75 -13.36 -6.13
CA ALA A 364 13.63 -13.20 -4.97
C ALA A 364 14.85 -14.14 -5.04
N LYS A 365 14.62 -15.41 -5.33
CA LYS A 365 15.69 -16.41 -5.53
C LYS A 365 16.66 -15.99 -6.64
N SER A 366 16.16 -15.47 -7.76
CA SER A 366 17.00 -15.00 -8.88
C SER A 366 17.90 -13.82 -8.50
N MET A 367 17.55 -13.09 -7.44
CA MET A 367 18.31 -11.96 -6.89
C MET A 367 19.12 -12.32 -5.64
N GLY A 368 19.14 -13.60 -5.21
CA GLY A 368 19.81 -14.04 -3.99
C GLY A 368 19.14 -13.57 -2.69
N ILE A 369 17.83 -13.22 -2.75
CA ILE A 369 17.05 -12.77 -1.59
C ILE A 369 16.39 -13.97 -0.94
N ALA A 370 16.54 -14.11 0.39
CA ALA A 370 15.86 -15.14 1.16
C ALA A 370 14.35 -14.90 1.22
N VAL A 371 13.57 -15.95 1.04
CA VAL A 371 12.09 -15.90 1.13
C VAL A 371 11.69 -16.45 2.50
N PRO A 372 10.87 -15.70 3.27
CA PRO A 372 10.32 -16.20 4.53
C PRO A 372 9.45 -17.44 4.33
N THR A 373 9.53 -18.40 5.26
CA THR A 373 8.79 -19.67 5.23
C THR A 373 7.71 -19.76 6.30
N ASP A 374 7.29 -18.60 6.86
CA ASP A 374 6.40 -18.51 8.01
C ASP A 374 4.99 -18.01 7.67
N ASP A 375 4.61 -18.04 6.39
CA ASP A 375 3.36 -17.41 5.94
C ASP A 375 2.14 -17.88 6.74
N MET A 376 1.88 -19.16 6.84
CA MET A 376 0.67 -19.67 7.51
C MET A 376 0.83 -19.84 9.03
N LYS A 377 1.88 -19.30 9.65
CA LYS A 377 2.02 -19.30 11.11
C LYS A 377 1.05 -18.30 11.76
N PRO A 378 0.44 -18.67 12.90
CA PRO A 378 -0.37 -17.76 13.68
C PRO A 378 0.41 -16.52 14.12
N PHE A 379 -0.26 -15.36 14.14
CA PHE A 379 0.31 -14.08 14.56
C PHE A 379 -0.68 -13.25 15.38
N LYS A 380 -0.20 -12.16 15.95
CA LYS A 380 -1.00 -11.28 16.82
C LYS A 380 -0.75 -9.83 16.44
N THR A 381 -1.80 -9.02 16.45
CA THR A 381 -1.67 -7.56 16.39
C THR A 381 -1.38 -6.97 17.76
N ASN A 382 -0.86 -5.74 17.83
CA ASN A 382 -0.49 -5.14 19.11
C ASN A 382 -1.71 -4.68 19.93
N LEU A 383 -2.80 -4.34 19.26
CA LEU A 383 -4.01 -3.85 19.95
C LEU A 383 -4.92 -4.98 20.44
N GLU A 384 -4.66 -6.23 20.06
CA GLU A 384 -5.51 -7.35 20.37
C GLU A 384 -4.80 -8.42 21.20
N SER A 385 -5.54 -9.01 22.14
CA SER A 385 -5.04 -10.14 22.94
C SER A 385 -5.16 -11.48 22.22
N ILE A 386 -5.97 -11.55 21.16
CA ILE A 386 -6.33 -12.79 20.46
C ILE A 386 -5.30 -13.12 19.38
N LEU A 387 -4.86 -14.37 19.36
CA LEU A 387 -4.01 -14.91 18.31
C LEU A 387 -4.86 -15.17 17.06
N PHE A 388 -4.41 -14.65 15.91
CA PHE A 388 -4.99 -14.97 14.61
C PHE A 388 -4.29 -16.19 14.01
N ASP A 389 -5.06 -17.27 13.81
CA ASP A 389 -4.61 -18.44 13.06
C ASP A 389 -5.21 -18.43 11.65
N PRO A 390 -4.41 -18.28 10.59
CA PRO A 390 -4.89 -18.30 9.21
C PRO A 390 -5.57 -19.62 8.82
N ASN A 391 -5.28 -20.71 9.53
CA ASN A 391 -5.91 -22.02 9.31
C ASN A 391 -7.27 -22.15 10.00
N ASN A 392 -7.53 -21.33 11.05
CA ASN A 392 -8.78 -21.35 11.80
C ASN A 392 -9.28 -19.94 12.17
N PRO A 393 -9.59 -19.10 11.17
CA PRO A 393 -9.99 -17.69 11.40
C PRO A 393 -11.33 -17.56 12.14
N LYS A 394 -12.16 -18.60 12.16
CA LYS A 394 -13.45 -18.59 12.89
C LYS A 394 -13.25 -18.47 14.40
N THR A 395 -12.21 -19.09 14.96
CA THR A 395 -11.88 -18.98 16.39
C THR A 395 -11.53 -17.55 16.77
N TYR A 396 -10.76 -16.86 15.91
CA TYR A 396 -10.46 -15.44 16.09
C TYR A 396 -11.74 -14.58 16.07
N LEU A 397 -12.64 -14.80 15.10
CA LEU A 397 -13.91 -14.06 14.99
C LEU A 397 -14.79 -14.23 16.23
N ALA A 398 -14.81 -15.42 16.82
CA ALA A 398 -15.60 -15.69 18.03
C ALA A 398 -15.11 -14.93 19.27
N GLY A 399 -13.82 -14.58 19.32
CA GLY A 399 -13.21 -13.87 20.44
C GLY A 399 -13.10 -12.35 20.24
N CYS A 400 -13.36 -11.81 19.04
CA CYS A 400 -13.20 -10.39 18.75
C CYS A 400 -14.37 -9.54 19.22
N THR A 401 -14.07 -8.36 19.78
CA THR A 401 -15.04 -7.26 19.90
C THR A 401 -15.37 -6.69 18.51
N LYS A 402 -16.64 -6.37 18.27
CA LYS A 402 -17.12 -5.79 17.02
C LYS A 402 -17.06 -4.27 17.03
#